data_4feb09e91babf818caa9e0c2822083f6
#
_entry.id   4feb09e91babf818caa9e0c2822083f6
#
_cell.length_a   1.000
_cell.length_b   1.000
_cell.length_c   1.000
_cell.angle_alpha   90.00
_cell.angle_beta   90.00
_cell.angle_gamma   90.00
#
_symmetry.space_group_name_H-M   'P 1'
#
loop_
_entity.id
_entity.type
_entity.pdbx_description
1 polymer ?
#
loop_
_entity_poly.entity_id
_entity_poly.type
_entity_poly.pdbx_seq_one_letter_code
_entity_poly.pdbx_strand_id
1 'polypeptide(L)'
;PKAILIDLIRALPVCLIILAVGLILLTMQLNISELLWSFSKKLAIFWLVFGLCWKVLEKNGVAVRHFGMPEQQTSHWRRQIVRISLALLPIHFWSVVAELSPLHLMDDVLGQAMIFFNLLLIAFLVWPMCRESWRDKESHTMRLVTITVLSIIPIALMVLTATGYFYTTLRLAGRWIETVYLVIIWNLLYQTVLR
;
A
#
# COMPACT_ATOMS: atom_id res chain seq x y z
N PRO A 1 -4.15 -22.21 8.72
CA PRO A 1 -3.97 -22.02 7.28
C PRO A 1 -5.29 -21.92 6.52
N LYS A 2 -6.32 -22.73 6.84
CA LYS A 2 -7.61 -22.74 6.08
C LYS A 2 -8.35 -21.38 6.13
N ALA A 3 -8.32 -20.66 7.24
CA ALA A 3 -9.04 -19.39 7.39
C ALA A 3 -8.46 -18.29 6.48
N ILE A 4 -7.14 -18.16 6.39
CA ILE A 4 -6.49 -17.17 5.50
C ILE A 4 -6.74 -17.51 4.03
N LEU A 5 -6.77 -18.81 3.67
CA LEU A 5 -7.10 -19.24 2.31
C LEU A 5 -8.54 -18.83 1.93
N ILE A 6 -9.49 -18.99 2.86
CA ILE A 6 -10.88 -18.56 2.64
C ILE A 6 -10.97 -17.04 2.48
N ASP A 7 -10.24 -16.26 3.28
CA ASP A 7 -10.22 -14.81 3.17
C ASP A 7 -9.56 -14.35 1.87
N LEU A 8 -8.52 -15.05 1.41
CA LEU A 8 -7.90 -14.82 0.11
C LEU A 8 -8.90 -15.08 -1.04
N ILE A 9 -9.60 -16.22 -1.01
CA ILE A 9 -10.62 -16.56 -2.03
C ILE A 9 -11.73 -15.51 -2.06
N ARG A 10 -12.13 -14.96 -0.91
CA ARG A 10 -13.14 -13.90 -0.82
C ARG A 10 -12.65 -12.54 -1.33
N ALA A 11 -11.35 -12.27 -1.35
CA ALA A 11 -10.78 -11.04 -1.90
C ALA A 11 -10.60 -11.11 -3.42
N LEU A 12 -10.44 -12.30 -4.00
CA LEU A 12 -10.19 -12.53 -5.43
C LEU A 12 -11.26 -11.97 -6.39
N PRO A 13 -12.59 -12.09 -6.14
CA PRO A 13 -13.60 -11.65 -7.10
C PRO A 13 -13.46 -10.17 -7.48
N VAL A 14 -13.18 -9.29 -6.51
CA VAL A 14 -13.00 -7.86 -6.78
C VAL A 14 -11.75 -7.60 -7.62
N CYS A 15 -10.65 -8.32 -7.35
CA CYS A 15 -9.43 -8.22 -8.15
C CYS A 15 -9.68 -8.64 -9.60
N LEU A 16 -10.44 -9.72 -9.81
CA LEU A 16 -10.79 -10.21 -11.15
C LEU A 16 -11.70 -9.22 -11.89
N ILE A 17 -12.65 -8.59 -11.20
CA ILE A 17 -13.48 -7.54 -11.78
C ILE A 17 -12.63 -6.34 -12.21
N ILE A 18 -11.70 -5.87 -11.37
CA ILE A 18 -10.80 -4.76 -11.72
C ILE A 18 -9.96 -5.10 -12.94
N LEU A 19 -9.41 -6.31 -13.03
CA LEU A 19 -8.64 -6.77 -14.18
C LEU A 19 -9.51 -6.93 -15.43
N ALA A 20 -10.72 -7.45 -15.30
CA ALA A 20 -11.65 -7.58 -16.42
C ALA A 20 -12.04 -6.21 -16.99
N VAL A 21 -12.36 -5.24 -16.14
CA VAL A 21 -12.64 -3.85 -16.56
C VAL A 21 -11.41 -3.25 -17.25
N GLY A 22 -10.22 -3.42 -16.69
CA GLY A 22 -8.98 -2.95 -17.32
C GLY A 22 -8.74 -3.57 -18.69
N LEU A 23 -9.03 -4.86 -18.86
CA LEU A 23 -8.91 -5.57 -20.13
C LEU A 23 -9.92 -5.06 -21.17
N ILE A 24 -11.16 -4.84 -20.77
CA ILE A 24 -12.20 -4.25 -21.64
C ILE A 24 -11.75 -2.86 -22.10
N LEU A 25 -11.25 -2.02 -21.21
CA LEU A 25 -10.75 -0.68 -21.57
C LEU A 25 -9.55 -0.75 -22.52
N LEU A 26 -8.69 -1.77 -22.39
CA LEU A 26 -7.60 -1.99 -23.32
C LEU A 26 -8.10 -2.33 -24.74
N THR A 27 -9.17 -3.14 -24.86
CA THR A 27 -9.74 -3.51 -26.17
C THR A 27 -10.43 -2.36 -26.87
N MET A 28 -10.83 -1.30 -26.15
CA MET A 28 -11.45 -0.08 -26.73
C MET A 28 -10.46 0.80 -27.50
N GLN A 29 -9.16 0.51 -27.50
CA GLN A 29 -8.11 1.22 -28.24
C GLN A 29 -8.11 2.74 -28.06
N LEU A 30 -8.50 3.21 -26.88
CA LEU A 30 -8.41 4.63 -26.52
C LEU A 30 -6.95 5.05 -26.36
N ASN A 31 -6.62 6.31 -26.61
CA ASN A 31 -5.28 6.86 -26.44
C ASN A 31 -4.67 6.63 -25.03
N ILE A 32 -5.52 6.37 -24.04
CA ILE A 32 -5.13 6.13 -22.63
C ILE A 32 -5.31 4.66 -22.20
N SER A 33 -5.62 3.75 -23.13
CA SER A 33 -5.93 2.35 -22.81
C SER A 33 -4.79 1.61 -22.10
N GLU A 34 -3.56 1.83 -22.53
CA GLU A 34 -2.37 1.23 -21.89
C GLU A 34 -2.14 1.73 -20.46
N LEU A 35 -2.41 3.03 -20.24
CA LEU A 35 -2.33 3.62 -18.90
C LEU A 35 -3.38 3.01 -17.98
N LEU A 36 -4.64 2.92 -18.45
CA LEU A 36 -5.74 2.34 -17.68
C LEU A 36 -5.49 0.85 -17.38
N TRP A 37 -4.96 0.10 -18.33
CA TRP A 37 -4.60 -1.30 -18.12
C TRP A 37 -3.47 -1.47 -17.08
N SER A 38 -2.40 -0.67 -17.20
CA SER A 38 -1.30 -0.70 -16.25
C SER A 38 -1.72 -0.27 -14.84
N PHE A 39 -2.62 0.74 -14.76
CA PHE A 39 -3.22 1.15 -13.50
C PHE A 39 -4.11 0.06 -12.90
N SER A 40 -4.94 -0.61 -13.71
CA SER A 40 -5.82 -1.70 -13.26
C SER A 40 -5.03 -2.88 -12.69
N LYS A 41 -3.90 -3.23 -13.29
CA LYS A 41 -2.99 -4.28 -12.73
C LYS A 41 -2.49 -3.90 -11.34
N LYS A 42 -1.97 -2.68 -11.18
CA LYS A 42 -1.49 -2.20 -9.87
C LYS A 42 -2.61 -2.08 -8.85
N LEU A 43 -3.79 -1.61 -9.28
CA LEU A 43 -4.97 -1.49 -8.43
C LEU A 43 -5.50 -2.86 -7.97
N ALA A 44 -5.44 -3.88 -8.82
CA ALA A 44 -5.84 -5.25 -8.46
C ALA A 44 -4.92 -5.82 -7.35
N ILE A 45 -3.60 -5.66 -7.49
CA ILE A 45 -2.64 -6.09 -6.46
C ILE A 45 -2.85 -5.30 -5.16
N PHE A 46 -3.02 -3.99 -5.27
CA PHE A 46 -3.34 -3.11 -4.15
C PHE A 46 -4.59 -3.60 -3.39
N TRP A 47 -5.68 -3.84 -4.13
CA TRP A 47 -6.92 -4.33 -3.54
C TRP A 47 -6.76 -5.71 -2.88
N LEU A 48 -6.00 -6.60 -3.50
CA LEU A 48 -5.72 -7.93 -2.93
C LEU A 48 -5.04 -7.81 -1.56
N VAL A 49 -3.97 -7.01 -1.47
CA VAL A 49 -3.20 -6.86 -0.23
C VAL A 49 -4.01 -6.18 0.86
N PHE A 50 -4.61 -5.02 0.55
CA PHE A 50 -5.40 -4.27 1.54
C PHE A 50 -6.72 -4.95 1.89
N GLY A 51 -7.36 -5.61 0.92
CA GLY A 51 -8.55 -6.42 1.15
C GLY A 51 -8.28 -7.62 2.05
N LEU A 52 -7.14 -8.28 1.88
CA LEU A 52 -6.70 -9.36 2.77
C LEU A 52 -6.43 -8.82 4.18
N CYS A 53 -5.69 -7.72 4.32
CA CYS A 53 -5.46 -7.07 5.62
C CYS A 53 -6.77 -6.69 6.30
N TRP A 54 -7.73 -6.16 5.53
CA TRP A 54 -9.04 -5.80 6.03
C TRP A 54 -9.82 -6.99 6.58
N LYS A 55 -9.78 -8.13 5.87
CA LYS A 55 -10.43 -9.39 6.28
C LYS A 55 -9.77 -10.00 7.51
N VAL A 56 -8.44 -10.03 7.55
CA VAL A 56 -7.68 -10.52 8.70
C VAL A 56 -8.01 -9.72 9.98
N LEU A 57 -8.22 -8.40 9.85
CA LEU A 57 -8.58 -7.49 10.97
C LEU A 57 -10.08 -7.36 11.22
N GLU A 58 -10.93 -8.19 10.62
CA GLU A 58 -12.37 -8.21 10.90
C GLU A 58 -12.65 -8.63 12.35
N LYS A 59 -13.75 -8.14 12.95
CA LYS A 59 -14.10 -8.40 14.38
C LYS A 59 -14.10 -9.88 14.77
N ASN A 60 -14.41 -10.76 13.83
CA ASN A 60 -14.35 -12.22 13.97
C ASN A 60 -13.26 -12.84 13.09
N GLY A 61 -12.31 -12.03 12.62
CA GLY A 61 -11.25 -12.43 11.72
C GLY A 61 -10.13 -13.19 12.41
N VAL A 62 -9.14 -13.57 11.59
CA VAL A 62 -7.97 -14.34 12.02
C VAL A 62 -7.19 -13.63 13.11
N ALA A 63 -7.13 -12.28 13.09
CA ALA A 63 -6.40 -11.49 14.08
C ALA A 63 -6.95 -11.66 15.50
N VAL A 64 -8.26 -11.68 15.67
CA VAL A 64 -8.90 -11.86 16.98
C VAL A 64 -8.87 -13.33 17.41
N ARG A 65 -9.26 -14.26 16.50
CA ARG A 65 -9.43 -15.68 16.86
C ARG A 65 -8.11 -16.44 17.01
N HIS A 66 -7.13 -16.11 16.18
CA HIS A 66 -5.86 -16.84 16.15
C HIS A 66 -4.70 -16.08 16.81
N PHE A 67 -4.71 -14.75 16.77
CA PHE A 67 -3.62 -13.94 17.35
C PHE A 67 -3.99 -13.35 18.71
N GLY A 68 -5.26 -13.52 19.17
CA GLY A 68 -5.71 -13.03 20.49
C GLY A 68 -5.66 -11.51 20.62
N MET A 69 -5.72 -10.77 19.50
CA MET A 69 -5.70 -9.31 19.54
C MET A 69 -7.00 -8.76 20.14
N PRO A 70 -6.92 -7.75 21.06
CA PRO A 70 -8.09 -7.09 21.59
C PRO A 70 -8.93 -6.42 20.48
N GLU A 71 -10.25 -6.50 20.56
CA GLU A 71 -11.14 -5.91 19.53
C GLU A 71 -10.95 -4.40 19.35
N GLN A 72 -10.61 -3.67 20.40
CA GLN A 72 -10.32 -2.24 20.32
C GLN A 72 -9.09 -1.97 19.45
N GLN A 73 -8.05 -2.78 19.59
CA GLN A 73 -6.81 -2.65 18.83
C GLN A 73 -7.04 -2.98 17.34
N THR A 74 -7.78 -4.05 17.04
CA THR A 74 -8.11 -4.42 15.66
C THR A 74 -8.93 -3.34 14.95
N SER A 75 -9.88 -2.70 15.64
CA SER A 75 -10.68 -1.61 15.08
C SER A 75 -9.86 -0.35 14.81
N HIS A 76 -8.86 -0.06 15.64
CA HIS A 76 -7.91 1.04 15.43
C HIS A 76 -7.04 0.78 14.19
N TRP A 77 -6.40 -0.39 14.12
CA TRP A 77 -5.58 -0.80 12.98
C TRP A 77 -6.35 -0.83 11.66
N ARG A 78 -7.59 -1.31 11.69
CA ARG A 78 -8.47 -1.33 10.52
C ARG A 78 -8.73 0.07 9.95
N ARG A 79 -9.03 1.05 10.82
CA ARG A 79 -9.20 2.45 10.41
C ARG A 79 -7.91 3.04 9.83
N GLN A 80 -6.78 2.72 10.44
CA GLN A 80 -5.49 3.22 9.99
C GLN A 80 -5.10 2.66 8.62
N ILE A 81 -5.32 1.37 8.40
CA ILE A 81 -5.09 0.72 7.10
C ILE A 81 -5.92 1.38 6.00
N VAL A 82 -7.20 1.69 6.24
CA VAL A 82 -8.04 2.40 5.25
C VAL A 82 -7.48 3.78 4.93
N ARG A 83 -7.06 4.54 5.93
CA ARG A 83 -6.47 5.87 5.70
C ARG A 83 -5.18 5.80 4.89
N ILE A 84 -4.30 4.85 5.22
CA ILE A 84 -3.06 4.63 4.48
C ILE A 84 -3.35 4.15 3.06
N SER A 85 -4.29 3.23 2.88
CA SER A 85 -4.65 2.74 1.54
C SER A 85 -5.19 3.88 0.66
N LEU A 86 -6.04 4.75 1.21
CA LEU A 86 -6.55 5.90 0.48
C LEU A 86 -5.42 6.89 0.09
N ALA A 87 -4.48 7.11 1.01
CA ALA A 87 -3.33 7.98 0.75
C ALA A 87 -2.34 7.39 -0.27
N LEU A 88 -2.31 6.08 -0.47
CA LEU A 88 -1.44 5.43 -1.46
C LEU A 88 -1.99 5.50 -2.89
N LEU A 89 -3.30 5.67 -3.08
CA LEU A 89 -3.92 5.68 -4.42
C LEU A 89 -3.33 6.72 -5.39
N PRO A 90 -3.12 8.00 -5.00
CA PRO A 90 -2.52 8.98 -5.89
C PRO A 90 -1.10 8.58 -6.34
N ILE A 91 -0.29 8.01 -5.43
CA ILE A 91 1.06 7.56 -5.78
C ILE A 91 1.01 6.43 -6.80
N HIS A 92 0.07 5.49 -6.66
CA HIS A 92 -0.12 4.43 -7.64
C HIS A 92 -0.44 4.99 -9.03
N PHE A 93 -1.36 5.94 -9.10
CA PHE A 93 -1.72 6.58 -10.36
C PHE A 93 -0.51 7.26 -11.01
N TRP A 94 0.16 8.15 -10.27
CA TRP A 94 1.32 8.88 -10.78
C TRP A 94 2.52 7.96 -11.09
N SER A 95 2.71 6.87 -10.36
CA SER A 95 3.76 5.90 -10.68
C SER A 95 3.53 5.21 -12.02
N VAL A 96 2.28 4.96 -12.41
CA VAL A 96 1.95 4.41 -13.74
C VAL A 96 2.18 5.46 -14.83
N VAL A 97 1.79 6.71 -14.58
CA VAL A 97 2.05 7.82 -15.52
C VAL A 97 3.56 7.98 -15.74
N ALA A 98 4.38 7.88 -14.67
CA ALA A 98 5.83 7.95 -14.77
C ALA A 98 6.46 6.79 -15.56
N GLU A 99 5.83 5.62 -15.57
CA GLU A 99 6.29 4.47 -16.36
C GLU A 99 6.00 4.63 -17.86
N LEU A 100 4.86 5.22 -18.22
CA LEU A 100 4.41 5.29 -19.61
C LEU A 100 4.75 6.60 -20.31
N SER A 101 4.81 7.71 -19.58
CA SER A 101 5.00 9.05 -20.14
C SER A 101 5.98 9.89 -19.32
N PRO A 102 7.27 9.52 -19.25
CA PRO A 102 8.26 10.19 -18.40
C PRO A 102 8.50 11.65 -18.79
N LEU A 103 8.40 12.00 -20.07
CA LEU A 103 8.68 13.35 -20.58
C LEU A 103 7.66 14.40 -20.12
N HIS A 104 6.40 14.02 -19.96
CA HIS A 104 5.33 14.93 -19.53
C HIS A 104 5.38 15.28 -18.04
N LEU A 105 6.18 14.55 -17.27
CA LEU A 105 6.30 14.75 -15.82
C LEU A 105 7.40 15.73 -15.42
N MET A 106 8.32 16.06 -16.33
CA MET A 106 9.47 16.91 -15.98
C MET A 106 9.07 18.34 -15.62
N ASP A 107 8.00 18.86 -16.24
CA ASP A 107 7.51 20.23 -16.06
C ASP A 107 6.19 20.30 -15.25
N ASP A 108 5.73 19.17 -14.70
CA ASP A 108 4.45 19.12 -13.98
C ASP A 108 4.60 19.55 -12.51
N VAL A 109 4.57 20.85 -12.29
CA VAL A 109 4.63 21.46 -10.95
C VAL A 109 3.44 21.06 -10.06
N LEU A 110 2.25 20.91 -10.66
CA LEU A 110 1.05 20.50 -9.93
C LEU A 110 1.16 19.05 -9.44
N GLY A 111 1.61 18.15 -10.32
CA GLY A 111 1.88 16.76 -9.95
C GLY A 111 2.94 16.64 -8.86
N GLN A 112 4.02 17.43 -8.96
CA GLN A 112 5.07 17.50 -7.94
C GLN A 112 4.53 17.93 -6.58
N ALA A 113 3.75 19.03 -6.53
CA ALA A 113 3.13 19.52 -5.31
C ALA A 113 2.16 18.49 -4.72
N MET A 114 1.32 17.88 -5.55
CA MET A 114 0.36 16.86 -5.12
C MET A 114 1.05 15.65 -4.48
N ILE A 115 2.12 15.15 -5.08
CA ILE A 115 2.89 14.02 -4.53
C ILE A 115 3.62 14.42 -3.26
N PHE A 116 4.18 15.62 -3.19
CA PHE A 116 4.82 16.12 -1.99
C PHE A 116 3.85 16.15 -0.79
N PHE A 117 2.66 16.74 -0.95
CA PHE A 117 1.64 16.75 0.11
C PHE A 117 1.10 15.35 0.42
N ASN A 118 1.02 14.49 -0.57
CA ASN A 118 0.60 13.11 -0.37
C ASN A 118 1.62 12.29 0.44
N LEU A 119 2.92 12.45 0.17
CA LEU A 119 4.00 11.84 0.97
C LEU A 119 4.01 12.38 2.40
N LEU A 120 3.77 13.68 2.57
CA LEU A 120 3.61 14.30 3.89
C LEU A 120 2.45 13.66 4.67
N LEU A 121 1.30 13.47 4.01
CA LEU A 121 0.14 12.81 4.60
C LEU A 121 0.47 11.37 5.02
N ILE A 122 1.17 10.62 4.19
CA ILE A 122 1.58 9.25 4.52
C ILE A 122 2.54 9.25 5.72
N ALA A 123 3.54 10.13 5.74
CA ALA A 123 4.46 10.26 6.85
C ALA A 123 3.70 10.57 8.16
N PHE A 124 2.71 11.47 8.10
CA PHE A 124 1.85 11.81 9.25
C PHE A 124 0.97 10.63 9.70
N LEU A 125 0.43 9.85 8.76
CA LEU A 125 -0.40 8.68 9.06
C LEU A 125 0.41 7.50 9.64
N VAL A 126 1.66 7.35 9.22
CA VAL A 126 2.54 6.26 9.69
C VAL A 126 3.18 6.61 11.04
N TRP A 127 3.37 7.90 11.35
CA TRP A 127 3.99 8.36 12.60
C TRP A 127 3.40 7.76 13.90
N PRO A 128 2.06 7.76 14.13
CA PRO A 128 1.49 7.16 15.33
C PRO A 128 1.76 5.66 15.45
N MET A 129 1.85 4.92 14.33
CA MET A 129 2.19 3.50 14.32
C MET A 129 3.62 3.27 14.80
N CYS A 130 4.55 4.13 14.41
CA CYS A 130 5.93 4.10 14.89
C CYS A 130 6.01 4.38 16.38
N ARG A 131 5.33 5.44 16.82
CA ARG A 131 5.31 5.84 18.23
C ARG A 131 4.74 4.76 19.15
N GLU A 132 3.67 4.10 18.72
CA GLU A 132 3.06 3.00 19.47
C GLU A 132 4.00 1.79 19.53
N SER A 133 4.66 1.46 18.42
CA SER A 133 5.64 0.37 18.37
C SER A 133 6.89 0.62 19.21
N TRP A 134 7.34 1.88 19.32
CA TRP A 134 8.46 2.25 20.19
C TRP A 134 8.12 2.19 21.69
N ARG A 135 6.86 2.36 22.02
CA ARG A 135 6.37 2.31 23.42
C ARG A 135 6.22 0.87 23.92
N ASP A 136 6.06 -0.08 23.03
CA ASP A 136 5.88 -1.50 23.36
C ASP A 136 7.24 -2.17 23.58
N LYS A 137 7.63 -2.35 24.87
CA LYS A 137 8.92 -2.91 25.27
C LYS A 137 9.13 -4.39 24.90
N GLU A 138 8.05 -5.12 24.60
CA GLU A 138 8.09 -6.53 24.18
C GLU A 138 8.23 -6.69 22.66
N SER A 139 8.25 -5.60 21.92
CA SER A 139 8.32 -5.64 20.46
C SER A 139 9.70 -6.16 20.02
N HIS A 140 9.69 -7.25 19.26
CA HIS A 140 10.89 -7.80 18.62
C HIS A 140 11.64 -6.71 17.83
N THR A 141 12.95 -6.62 18.02
CA THR A 141 13.85 -5.66 17.35
C THR A 141 13.61 -5.58 15.84
N MET A 142 13.30 -6.70 15.20
CA MET A 142 12.93 -6.77 13.78
C MET A 142 11.69 -5.94 13.44
N ARG A 143 10.66 -5.93 14.27
CA ARG A 143 9.44 -5.13 14.06
C ARG A 143 9.75 -3.64 14.13
N LEU A 144 10.55 -3.24 15.12
CA LEU A 144 10.98 -1.85 15.27
C LEU A 144 11.79 -1.37 14.07
N VAL A 145 12.78 -2.15 13.63
CA VAL A 145 13.59 -1.84 12.45
C VAL A 145 12.73 -1.69 11.22
N THR A 146 11.81 -2.64 10.97
CA THR A 146 10.93 -2.61 9.79
C THR A 146 10.05 -1.36 9.78
N ILE A 147 9.41 -1.02 10.90
CA ILE A 147 8.53 0.15 10.99
C ILE A 147 9.33 1.44 10.85
N THR A 148 10.51 1.53 11.45
CA THR A 148 11.38 2.71 11.36
C THR A 148 11.86 2.92 9.93
N VAL A 149 12.33 1.88 9.27
CA VAL A 149 12.76 1.95 7.85
C VAL A 149 11.58 2.36 6.95
N LEU A 150 10.41 1.75 7.13
CA LEU A 150 9.20 2.10 6.38
C LEU A 150 8.76 3.55 6.55
N SER A 151 9.06 4.18 7.69
CA SER A 151 8.69 5.56 7.99
C SER A 151 9.69 6.59 7.49
N ILE A 152 10.97 6.23 7.44
CA ILE A 152 12.03 7.12 6.94
C ILE A 152 11.90 7.31 5.42
N ILE A 153 11.48 6.28 4.69
CA ILE A 153 11.42 6.33 3.22
C ILE A 153 10.48 7.43 2.69
N PRO A 154 9.22 7.61 3.15
CA PRO A 154 8.38 8.72 2.70
C PRO A 154 9.03 10.10 2.92
N ILE A 155 9.75 10.29 4.02
CA ILE A 155 10.46 11.54 4.33
C ILE A 155 11.61 11.75 3.34
N ALA A 156 12.40 10.71 3.06
CA ALA A 156 13.47 10.76 2.07
C ALA A 156 12.93 11.06 0.65
N LEU A 157 11.78 10.47 0.28
CA LEU A 157 11.11 10.74 -0.98
C LEU A 157 10.59 12.18 -1.05
N MET A 158 10.11 12.76 0.05
CA MET A 158 9.74 14.19 0.11
C MET A 158 10.92 15.10 -0.17
N VAL A 159 12.06 14.83 0.44
CA VAL A 159 13.30 15.60 0.19
C VAL A 159 13.69 15.49 -1.28
N LEU A 160 13.63 14.29 -1.85
CA LEU A 160 13.96 14.04 -3.25
C LEU A 160 12.99 14.79 -4.19
N THR A 161 11.69 14.83 -3.86
CA THR A 161 10.71 15.63 -4.62
C THR A 161 11.02 17.13 -4.53
N ALA A 162 11.34 17.63 -3.34
CA ALA A 162 11.65 19.05 -3.11
C ALA A 162 12.95 19.49 -3.84
N THR A 163 13.89 18.59 -4.05
CA THR A 163 15.14 18.85 -4.81
C THR A 163 14.97 18.75 -6.33
N GLY A 164 13.74 18.52 -6.82
CA GLY A 164 13.44 18.48 -8.27
C GLY A 164 13.56 17.09 -8.93
N TYR A 165 13.90 16.06 -8.17
CA TYR A 165 13.99 14.67 -8.71
C TYR A 165 12.64 13.97 -8.74
N PHE A 166 11.61 14.62 -9.28
CA PHE A 166 10.23 14.14 -9.25
C PHE A 166 10.03 12.76 -9.89
N TYR A 167 10.58 12.56 -11.10
CA TYR A 167 10.51 11.26 -11.78
C TYR A 167 11.14 10.13 -10.95
N THR A 168 12.32 10.38 -10.39
CA THR A 168 13.03 9.40 -9.54
C THR A 168 12.21 9.08 -8.28
N THR A 169 11.59 10.11 -7.68
CA THR A 169 10.71 9.94 -6.53
C THR A 169 9.55 8.99 -6.85
N LEU A 170 8.88 9.18 -7.98
CA LEU A 170 7.75 8.33 -8.37
C LEU A 170 8.16 6.88 -8.62
N ARG A 171 9.30 6.67 -9.28
CA ARG A 171 9.86 5.33 -9.49
C ARG A 171 10.21 4.64 -8.17
N LEU A 172 10.88 5.34 -7.27
CA LEU A 172 11.25 4.81 -5.95
C LEU A 172 10.01 4.60 -5.08
N ALA A 173 9.03 5.51 -5.10
CA ALA A 173 7.78 5.36 -4.39
C ALA A 173 7.01 4.11 -4.83
N GLY A 174 6.93 3.84 -6.13
CA GLY A 174 6.32 2.63 -6.67
C GLY A 174 7.01 1.36 -6.14
N ARG A 175 8.34 1.30 -6.19
CA ARG A 175 9.12 0.17 -5.66
C ARG A 175 9.00 0.02 -4.14
N TRP A 176 8.96 1.13 -3.42
CA TRP A 176 8.73 1.10 -1.98
C TRP A 176 7.38 0.48 -1.64
N ILE A 177 6.30 0.85 -2.33
CA ILE A 177 4.97 0.28 -2.12
C ILE A 177 4.96 -1.23 -2.40
N GLU A 178 5.60 -1.68 -3.48
CA GLU A 178 5.76 -3.11 -3.79
C GLU A 178 6.48 -3.84 -2.65
N THR A 179 7.53 -3.23 -2.08
CA THR A 179 8.25 -3.78 -0.93
C THR A 179 7.37 -3.87 0.32
N VAL A 180 6.53 -2.85 0.58
CA VAL A 180 5.54 -2.87 1.67
C VAL A 180 4.58 -4.05 1.50
N TYR A 181 4.10 -4.31 0.28
CA TYR A 181 3.23 -5.45 0.03
C TYR A 181 3.91 -6.78 0.32
N LEU A 182 5.16 -6.94 -0.11
CA LEU A 182 5.94 -8.14 0.19
C LEU A 182 6.11 -8.35 1.69
N VAL A 183 6.43 -7.29 2.44
CA VAL A 183 6.58 -7.35 3.91
C VAL A 183 5.27 -7.74 4.58
N ILE A 184 4.14 -7.19 4.14
CA ILE A 184 2.82 -7.53 4.68
C ILE A 184 2.50 -9.00 4.40
N ILE A 185 2.66 -9.45 3.17
CA ILE A 185 2.38 -10.85 2.76
C ILE A 185 3.31 -11.80 3.53
N TRP A 186 4.60 -11.47 3.60
CA TRP A 186 5.58 -12.26 4.35
C TRP A 186 5.22 -12.39 5.82
N ASN A 187 4.84 -11.29 6.46
CA ASN A 187 4.45 -11.32 7.87
C ASN A 187 3.20 -12.18 8.10
N LEU A 188 2.21 -12.10 7.22
CA LEU A 188 1.02 -12.94 7.28
C LEU A 188 1.35 -14.42 7.11
N LEU A 189 2.21 -14.76 6.15
CA LEU A 189 2.67 -16.14 5.92
C LEU A 189 3.47 -16.66 7.12
N TYR A 190 4.43 -15.88 7.60
CA TYR A 190 5.26 -16.23 8.74
C TYR A 190 4.42 -16.55 9.98
N GLN A 191 3.46 -15.71 10.30
CA GLN A 191 2.56 -15.94 11.43
C GLN A 191 1.65 -17.16 11.23
N THR A 192 1.33 -17.51 9.99
CA THR A 192 0.51 -18.68 9.66
C THR A 192 1.29 -19.99 9.78
N VAL A 193 2.59 -19.97 9.47
CA VAL A 193 3.46 -21.16 9.51
C VAL A 193 3.91 -21.48 10.92
N LEU A 194 4.15 -20.48 11.77
CA LEU A 194 4.60 -20.66 13.14
C LEU A 194 3.53 -21.16 14.12
N ARG A 195 2.28 -21.26 13.69
CA ARG A 195 1.15 -21.76 14.46
C ARG A 195 0.39 -22.88 13.72
#